data_d6386c516b11c71139e3dc375af8c450
#
_entry.id   d6386c516b11c71139e3dc375af8c450
#
_cell.length_a   1.000
_cell.length_b   1.000
_cell.length_c   1.000
_cell.angle_alpha   90.00
_cell.angle_beta   90.00
_cell.angle_gamma   90.00
#
_symmetry.space_group_name_H-M   'P 1'
#
loop_
_entity.id
_entity.type
_entity.pdbx_description
1 polymer ?
#
loop_
_entity_poly.entity_id
_entity_poly.type
_entity_poly.pdbx_seq_one_letter_code
_entity_poly.pdbx_strand_id
1 'polypeptide(L)'
;LNEAFLERFPVTFEQSYPTPVTETKILLNVGCDKEFAENLVKWAGAIRKTFYDGGVDEIITTRRLVHIAQAYSIFGDKLKALTNCINRFDEDTKQSFLDLYTKVDAGEETVYNEEELTDEQLLKSLE
;
A
#
# COMPACT_ATOMS: atom_id res chain seq x y z
N LEU A 1 19.79 5.42 -0.19
CA LEU A 1 19.71 5.51 1.27
C LEU A 1 19.68 4.13 1.86
N ASN A 2 20.49 3.91 2.85
CA ASN A 2 20.48 2.64 3.55
C ASN A 2 19.73 2.81 4.88
N GLU A 3 19.45 1.69 5.52
CA GLU A 3 18.69 1.70 6.76
C GLU A 3 19.39 2.44 7.88
N ALA A 4 20.70 2.30 7.96
CA ALA A 4 21.46 2.98 9.01
C ALA A 4 21.34 4.50 8.89
N PHE A 5 21.30 5.00 7.67
CA PHE A 5 21.11 6.42 7.44
C PHE A 5 19.72 6.86 7.88
N LEU A 6 18.70 6.09 7.51
CA LEU A 6 17.33 6.40 7.88
C LEU A 6 17.14 6.38 9.39
N GLU A 7 17.78 5.45 10.07
CA GLU A 7 17.66 5.35 11.52
C GLU A 7 18.26 6.54 12.26
N ARG A 8 19.16 7.26 11.61
CA ARG A 8 19.80 8.42 12.23
C ARG A 8 18.95 9.68 12.15
N PHE A 9 17.96 9.68 11.28
CA PHE A 9 17.10 10.84 11.20
C PHE A 9 16.20 10.92 12.42
N PRO A 10 16.16 12.07 13.08
CA PRO A 10 15.29 12.21 14.25
C PRO A 10 13.83 12.35 13.88
N VAL A 11 13.53 12.57 12.61
CA VAL A 11 12.16 12.73 12.18
C VAL A 11 11.49 11.38 12.06
N THR A 12 10.24 11.35 12.41
CA THR A 12 9.46 10.15 12.25
C THR A 12 9.17 9.93 10.77
N PHE A 13 8.69 8.77 10.46
CA PHE A 13 8.55 8.37 9.09
C PHE A 13 7.13 8.29 8.61
N GLU A 14 6.21 8.73 9.41
CA GLU A 14 4.81 8.67 9.04
C GLU A 14 4.47 9.58 7.87
N GLN A 15 5.34 10.51 7.55
CA GLN A 15 5.04 11.47 6.51
C GLN A 15 5.54 11.08 5.14
N SER A 16 6.16 9.94 4.99
CA SER A 16 7.03 9.75 3.83
C SER A 16 6.44 9.09 2.62
N TYR A 17 5.15 8.85 2.59
CA TYR A 17 4.59 8.17 1.44
C TYR A 17 4.03 9.17 0.43
N PRO A 18 4.19 8.86 -0.88
CA PRO A 18 3.59 9.68 -1.92
C PRO A 18 2.07 9.73 -1.78
N THR A 19 1.46 10.70 -2.42
CA THR A 19 0.00 10.72 -2.50
C THR A 19 -0.49 9.50 -3.27
N PRO A 20 -1.75 9.10 -3.09
CA PRO A 20 -2.30 7.97 -3.84
C PRO A 20 -2.17 8.14 -5.36
N VAL A 21 -2.35 9.34 -5.87
CA VAL A 21 -2.20 9.58 -7.31
C VAL A 21 -0.75 9.33 -7.75
N THR A 22 0.19 9.86 -6.99
CA THR A 22 1.60 9.70 -7.33
C THR A 22 2.02 8.25 -7.22
N GLU A 23 1.59 7.56 -6.16
CA GLU A 23 1.94 6.17 -5.97
C GLU A 23 1.35 5.29 -7.07
N THR A 24 0.13 5.57 -7.49
CA THR A 24 -0.48 4.89 -8.62
C THR A 24 0.34 5.09 -9.89
N LYS A 25 0.80 6.30 -10.13
CA LYS A 25 1.64 6.58 -11.29
C LYS A 25 2.95 5.81 -11.26
N ILE A 26 3.55 5.68 -10.08
CA ILE A 26 4.77 4.90 -9.93
C ILE A 26 4.51 3.46 -10.36
N LEU A 27 3.40 2.89 -9.92
CA LEU A 27 3.07 1.52 -10.27
C LEU A 27 2.77 1.37 -11.77
N LEU A 28 2.07 2.33 -12.35
CA LEU A 28 1.82 2.31 -13.78
C LEU A 28 3.12 2.37 -14.58
N ASN A 29 4.10 3.12 -14.10
CA ASN A 29 5.39 3.23 -14.77
C ASN A 29 6.18 1.93 -14.80
N VAL A 30 5.93 1.04 -13.85
CA VAL A 30 6.59 -0.27 -13.86
C VAL A 30 5.76 -1.33 -14.58
N GLY A 31 4.73 -0.90 -15.30
CA GLY A 31 3.95 -1.80 -16.13
C GLY A 31 2.74 -2.41 -15.46
N CYS A 32 2.36 -1.91 -14.30
CA CYS A 32 1.21 -2.43 -13.58
C CYS A 32 -0.08 -1.99 -14.26
N ASP A 33 -1.05 -2.88 -14.28
CA ASP A 33 -2.39 -2.60 -14.73
C ASP A 33 -3.05 -1.53 -13.84
N LYS A 34 -3.82 -0.64 -14.44
CA LYS A 34 -4.38 0.51 -13.70
C LYS A 34 -5.27 0.07 -12.54
N GLU A 35 -6.15 -0.87 -12.78
CA GLU A 35 -7.05 -1.34 -11.74
C GLU A 35 -6.29 -1.95 -10.58
N PHE A 36 -5.31 -2.78 -10.89
CA PHE A 36 -4.50 -3.40 -9.86
C PHE A 36 -3.67 -2.35 -9.12
N ALA A 37 -3.11 -1.39 -9.84
CA ALA A 37 -2.34 -0.31 -9.22
C ALA A 37 -3.19 0.47 -8.22
N GLU A 38 -4.40 0.84 -8.61
CA GLU A 38 -5.31 1.56 -7.73
C GLU A 38 -5.68 0.73 -6.50
N ASN A 39 -5.94 -0.55 -6.71
CA ASN A 39 -6.27 -1.44 -5.59
C ASN A 39 -5.11 -1.61 -4.64
N LEU A 40 -3.90 -1.73 -5.16
CA LEU A 40 -2.71 -1.86 -4.33
C LEU A 40 -2.49 -0.60 -3.49
N VAL A 41 -2.70 0.56 -4.08
CA VAL A 41 -2.52 1.82 -3.35
C VAL A 41 -3.55 1.95 -2.24
N LYS A 42 -4.81 1.59 -2.50
CA LYS A 42 -5.84 1.59 -1.46
C LYS A 42 -5.50 0.62 -0.34
N TRP A 43 -5.09 -0.56 -0.72
CA TRP A 43 -4.70 -1.60 0.23
C TRP A 43 -3.54 -1.13 1.13
N ALA A 44 -2.51 -0.56 0.51
CA ALA A 44 -1.37 -0.07 1.28
C ALA A 44 -1.76 1.08 2.20
N GLY A 45 -2.63 1.97 1.72
CA GLY A 45 -3.11 3.08 2.54
C GLY A 45 -3.85 2.60 3.77
N ALA A 46 -4.67 1.57 3.59
CA ALA A 46 -5.40 0.97 4.70
C ALA A 46 -4.46 0.38 5.75
N ILE A 47 -3.45 -0.35 5.27
CA ILE A 47 -2.48 -0.97 6.17
C ILE A 47 -1.67 0.09 6.91
N ARG A 48 -1.24 1.12 6.21
CA ARG A 48 -0.44 2.19 6.82
C ARG A 48 -1.20 2.90 7.92
N LYS A 49 -2.47 3.16 7.69
CA LYS A 49 -3.29 3.80 8.70
C LYS A 49 -3.44 2.90 9.91
N THR A 50 -3.73 1.63 9.70
CA THR A 50 -3.85 0.68 10.79
C THR A 50 -2.54 0.57 11.57
N PHE A 51 -1.42 0.61 10.88
CA PHE A 51 -0.11 0.60 11.52
C PHE A 51 0.08 1.81 12.44
N TYR A 52 -0.22 3.00 11.94
CA TYR A 52 -0.06 4.21 12.75
C TYR A 52 -1.04 4.26 13.91
N ASP A 53 -2.18 3.61 13.79
CA ASP A 53 -3.14 3.50 14.88
C ASP A 53 -2.77 2.39 15.88
N GLY A 54 -1.68 1.67 15.62
CA GLY A 54 -1.21 0.63 16.50
C GLY A 54 -1.88 -0.73 16.31
N GLY A 55 -2.63 -0.87 15.23
CA GLY A 55 -3.39 -2.11 14.99
C GLY A 55 -2.60 -3.24 14.36
N VAL A 56 -1.46 -2.93 13.74
CA VAL A 56 -0.58 -3.96 13.17
C VAL A 56 0.86 -3.53 13.37
N ASP A 57 1.76 -4.49 13.32
CA ASP A 57 3.19 -4.26 13.54
C ASP A 57 3.98 -4.14 12.24
N GLU A 58 3.36 -4.43 11.12
CA GLU A 58 4.02 -4.39 9.83
C GLU A 58 3.39 -3.34 8.94
N ILE A 59 4.17 -2.84 8.00
CA ILE A 59 3.71 -1.79 7.09
C ILE A 59 4.10 -2.14 5.66
N ILE A 60 3.36 -1.60 4.72
CA ILE A 60 3.63 -1.82 3.30
C ILE A 60 4.21 -0.55 2.71
N THR A 61 5.44 -0.64 2.21
CA THR A 61 6.12 0.50 1.60
C THR A 61 5.81 0.58 0.12
N THR A 62 6.07 1.73 -0.47
CA THR A 62 5.95 1.89 -1.93
C THR A 62 6.82 0.87 -2.66
N ARG A 63 8.02 0.63 -2.15
CA ARG A 63 8.92 -0.36 -2.73
C ARG A 63 8.28 -1.75 -2.75
N ARG A 64 7.57 -2.10 -1.69
CA ARG A 64 6.87 -3.37 -1.64
C ARG A 64 5.78 -3.45 -2.71
N LEU A 65 5.07 -2.35 -2.92
CA LEU A 65 4.05 -2.30 -3.96
C LEU A 65 4.66 -2.50 -5.34
N VAL A 66 5.82 -1.90 -5.59
CA VAL A 66 6.52 -2.09 -6.87
C VAL A 66 6.88 -3.56 -7.04
N HIS A 67 7.37 -4.20 -5.98
CA HIS A 67 7.72 -5.62 -6.04
C HIS A 67 6.49 -6.48 -6.33
N ILE A 68 5.36 -6.14 -5.74
CA ILE A 68 4.11 -6.88 -5.99
C ILE A 68 3.70 -6.73 -7.46
N ALA A 69 3.77 -5.52 -7.99
CA ALA A 69 3.42 -5.27 -9.38
C ALA A 69 4.33 -6.06 -10.33
N GLN A 70 5.62 -6.10 -10.04
CA GLN A 70 6.57 -6.85 -10.83
C GLN A 70 6.32 -8.36 -10.74
N ALA A 71 6.02 -8.83 -9.54
CA ALA A 71 5.70 -10.26 -9.35
C ALA A 71 4.44 -10.65 -10.09
N TYR A 72 3.44 -9.76 -10.11
CA TYR A 72 2.22 -10.02 -10.84
C TYR A 72 2.50 -10.18 -12.34
N SER A 73 3.38 -9.37 -12.88
CA SER A 73 3.72 -9.49 -14.31
C SER A 73 4.38 -10.82 -14.64
N ILE A 74 5.00 -11.46 -13.65
CA ILE A 74 5.64 -12.77 -13.82
C ILE A 74 4.64 -13.89 -13.61
N PHE A 75 3.87 -13.83 -12.52
CA PHE A 75 3.00 -14.93 -12.13
C PHE A 75 1.62 -14.90 -12.80
N GLY A 76 1.15 -13.72 -13.17
CA GLY A 76 -0.18 -13.58 -13.73
C GLY A 76 -1.32 -13.78 -12.75
N ASP A 77 -1.03 -13.83 -11.46
CA ASP A 77 -2.00 -14.07 -10.40
C ASP A 77 -1.76 -13.04 -9.29
N LYS A 78 -2.77 -12.21 -9.03
CA LYS A 78 -2.66 -11.12 -8.07
C LYS A 78 -2.41 -11.61 -6.65
N LEU A 79 -3.18 -12.59 -6.20
CA LEU A 79 -3.02 -13.10 -4.84
C LEU A 79 -1.69 -13.80 -4.66
N LYS A 80 -1.22 -14.50 -5.68
CA LYS A 80 0.07 -15.15 -5.61
C LYS A 80 1.20 -14.13 -5.51
N ALA A 81 1.10 -13.04 -6.28
CA ALA A 81 2.08 -11.97 -6.22
C ALA A 81 2.11 -11.32 -4.84
N LEU A 82 0.93 -11.03 -4.29
CA LEU A 82 0.82 -10.47 -2.96
C LEU A 82 1.42 -11.40 -1.91
N THR A 83 0.99 -12.67 -1.93
CA THR A 83 1.46 -13.65 -0.96
C THR A 83 2.97 -13.75 -0.98
N ASN A 84 3.55 -13.80 -2.17
CA ASN A 84 4.98 -13.95 -2.32
C ASN A 84 5.75 -12.77 -1.73
N CYS A 85 5.21 -11.59 -1.86
CA CYS A 85 5.90 -10.37 -1.40
C CYS A 85 5.70 -10.10 0.09
N ILE A 86 4.70 -10.70 0.72
CA ILE A 86 4.47 -10.53 2.16
C ILE A 86 4.74 -11.82 2.93
N ASN A 87 5.39 -12.76 2.29
CA ASN A 87 5.56 -14.10 2.87
C ASN A 87 6.43 -14.11 4.12
N ARG A 88 7.25 -13.09 4.33
CA ARG A 88 8.09 -13.01 5.51
C ARG A 88 7.34 -12.55 6.77
N PHE A 89 6.12 -12.06 6.61
CA PHE A 89 5.32 -11.65 7.76
C PHE A 89 4.79 -12.88 8.46
N ASP A 90 4.40 -12.73 9.73
CA ASP A 90 3.80 -13.85 10.45
C ASP A 90 2.45 -14.22 9.83
N GLU A 91 2.00 -15.44 10.11
CA GLU A 91 0.81 -15.97 9.44
C GLU A 91 -0.45 -15.12 9.68
N ASP A 92 -0.63 -14.65 10.89
CA ASP A 92 -1.82 -13.86 11.21
C ASP A 92 -1.81 -12.53 10.45
N THR A 93 -0.67 -11.86 10.42
CA THR A 93 -0.53 -10.60 9.70
C THR A 93 -0.72 -10.82 8.20
N LYS A 94 -0.08 -11.85 7.67
CA LYS A 94 -0.18 -12.17 6.26
C LYS A 94 -1.63 -12.44 5.87
N GLN A 95 -2.33 -13.24 6.66
CA GLN A 95 -3.72 -13.56 6.35
C GLN A 95 -4.60 -12.31 6.43
N SER A 96 -4.38 -11.48 7.42
CA SER A 96 -5.13 -10.23 7.56
C SER A 96 -4.92 -9.32 6.35
N PHE A 97 -3.70 -9.23 5.87
CA PHE A 97 -3.39 -8.39 4.70
C PHE A 97 -4.03 -8.96 3.43
N LEU A 98 -4.01 -10.27 3.27
CA LEU A 98 -4.65 -10.89 2.11
C LEU A 98 -6.16 -10.73 2.14
N ASP A 99 -6.76 -10.89 3.31
CA ASP A 99 -8.20 -10.69 3.47
C ASP A 99 -8.58 -9.25 3.14
N LEU A 100 -7.79 -8.30 3.58
CA LEU A 100 -8.04 -6.90 3.28
C LEU A 100 -7.95 -6.64 1.77
N TYR A 101 -6.94 -7.22 1.12
CA TYR A 101 -6.82 -7.05 -0.33
C TYR A 101 -8.05 -7.61 -1.05
N THR A 102 -8.54 -8.75 -0.61
CA THR A 102 -9.71 -9.36 -1.21
C THR A 102 -10.92 -8.42 -1.13
N LYS A 103 -11.08 -7.74 -0.01
CA LYS A 103 -12.15 -6.77 0.16
C LYS A 103 -11.98 -5.57 -0.76
N VAL A 104 -10.77 -5.06 -0.87
CA VAL A 104 -10.49 -3.94 -1.76
C VAL A 104 -10.77 -4.32 -3.20
N ASP A 105 -10.33 -5.51 -3.60
CA ASP A 105 -10.53 -5.98 -4.97
C ASP A 105 -12.02 -6.18 -5.30
N ALA A 106 -12.81 -6.53 -4.31
CA ALA A 106 -14.25 -6.69 -4.49
C ALA A 106 -14.99 -5.36 -4.48
N GLY A 107 -14.28 -4.26 -4.26
CA GLY A 107 -14.90 -2.94 -4.22
C GLY A 107 -15.62 -2.65 -2.92
N GLU A 108 -15.39 -3.44 -1.88
CA GLU A 108 -16.02 -3.20 -0.58
C GLU A 108 -15.40 -2.01 0.10
N GLU A 109 -16.24 -1.23 0.76
CA GLU A 109 -15.76 -0.11 1.53
C GLU A 109 -15.06 -0.61 2.78
N THR A 110 -13.93 0.00 3.06
CA THR A 110 -13.21 -0.27 4.29
C THR A 110 -13.43 0.89 5.24
N VAL A 111 -12.98 0.72 6.47
CA VAL A 111 -13.10 1.78 7.47
C VAL A 111 -12.35 3.05 7.09
N TYR A 112 -11.57 2.98 6.07
CA TYR A 112 -10.82 4.12 5.60
C TYR A 112 -11.55 5.01 4.67
N ASN A 113 -12.62 4.53 4.03
CA ASN A 113 -13.25 5.27 2.96
C ASN A 113 -13.80 6.62 3.41
N GLU A 114 -14.18 6.70 4.65
CA GLU A 114 -14.66 7.96 5.20
C GLU A 114 -13.56 8.97 5.41
N GLU A 115 -12.37 8.49 5.62
CA GLU A 115 -11.23 9.36 5.88
C GLU A 115 -10.38 9.57 4.66
N GLU A 116 -10.63 8.77 3.65
CA GLU A 116 -9.97 8.96 2.39
C GLU A 116 -10.50 10.21 1.76
N LEU A 117 -9.90 11.30 2.14
CA LEU A 117 -10.10 12.48 1.34
C LEU A 117 -9.56 12.13 -0.02
N THR A 118 -10.41 12.23 -1.01
CA THR A 118 -9.93 12.03 -2.37
C THR A 118 -8.89 13.10 -2.63
N ASP A 119 -8.01 12.84 -3.58
CA ASP A 119 -7.04 13.86 -3.95
C ASP A 119 -7.73 15.14 -4.37
N GLU A 120 -8.89 15.02 -4.98
CA GLU A 120 -9.68 16.19 -5.33
C GLU A 120 -10.08 16.98 -4.10
N GLN A 121 -10.50 16.31 -3.05
CA GLN A 121 -10.87 16.99 -1.82
C GLN A 121 -9.68 17.63 -1.15
N LEU A 122 -8.54 16.95 -1.17
CA LEU A 122 -7.32 17.51 -0.63
C LEU A 122 -6.88 18.74 -1.42
N LEU A 123 -6.95 18.66 -2.74
CA LEU A 123 -6.59 19.79 -3.58
C LEU A 123 -7.50 20.96 -3.34
N LYS A 124 -8.78 20.73 -3.18
CA LYS A 124 -9.73 21.79 -2.89
C LYS A 124 -9.46 22.45 -1.54
N SER A 125 -9.05 21.66 -0.57
CA SER A 125 -8.76 22.23 0.75
C SER A 125 -7.50 23.06 0.75
N LEU A 126 -6.62 22.87 -0.23
CA LEU A 126 -5.40 23.64 -0.36
C LEU A 126 -5.60 24.93 -1.17
N GLU A 127 -6.70 25.00 -1.88
CA GLU A 127 -7.03 26.21 -2.60
C GLU A 127 -7.61 27.24 -1.64
#